data_c57612612ae700efa18620f9a439773d
#
_entry.id   c57612612ae700efa18620f9a439773d
#
_cell.length_a   1.000
_cell.length_b   1.000
_cell.length_c   1.000
_cell.angle_alpha   90.00
_cell.angle_beta   90.00
_cell.angle_gamma   90.00
#
_symmetry.space_group_name_H-M   'P 1'
#
loop_
_entity.id
_entity.type
_entity.pdbx_description
1 polymer ?
#
loop_
_entity_poly.entity_id
_entity_poly.type
_entity_poly.pdbx_seq_one_letter_code
_entity_poly.pdbx_strand_id
1 'polypeptide(L)'
;MEEKVTIRLIRNATLRIHYAGKEILVDPMLAEKGTLQSALGVYKTPRVHLTMPMNEITDGLDMVLLTHNHIDHYDPTVKQHLAKNILFLTQPQDKECILQDGFTNVESIEADKTIGNLTIYRIQGHHGFGQIGKMMGPVSGYMLTAHDFPTIYIMSDCKWEECIRQAVEQFSPDYIIVNSGGAIFLSLIHISEPTRPY
;
A
#
# COMPACT_ATOMS: atom_id res chain seq x y z
N MET A 1 -4.65 28.81 7.09
CA MET A 1 -5.68 27.77 6.87
C MET A 1 -5.06 26.47 7.31
N GLU A 2 -5.73 25.74 8.16
CA GLU A 2 -5.28 24.42 8.58
C GLU A 2 -5.26 23.48 7.35
N GLU A 3 -4.12 22.90 7.03
CA GLU A 3 -3.99 22.02 5.89
C GLU A 3 -4.71 20.69 6.20
N LYS A 4 -5.73 20.37 5.41
CA LYS A 4 -6.64 19.27 5.72
C LYS A 4 -6.08 17.95 5.20
N VAL A 5 -5.90 16.98 6.09
CA VAL A 5 -5.61 15.59 5.67
C VAL A 5 -6.85 14.97 5.03
N THR A 6 -6.68 14.34 3.89
CA THR A 6 -7.74 13.53 3.27
C THR A 6 -7.23 12.14 2.92
N ILE A 7 -8.01 11.13 3.23
CA ILE A 7 -7.76 9.74 2.86
C ILE A 7 -8.96 9.26 2.06
N ARG A 8 -8.74 8.83 0.83
CA ARG A 8 -9.78 8.35 -0.06
C ARG A 8 -9.48 6.93 -0.50
N LEU A 9 -10.34 6.00 -0.14
CA LEU A 9 -10.29 4.64 -0.65
C LEU A 9 -10.81 4.62 -2.10
N ILE A 10 -9.96 4.18 -3.01
CA ILE A 10 -10.30 4.00 -4.42
C ILE A 10 -10.86 2.61 -4.66
N ARG A 11 -10.07 1.59 -4.29
CA ARG A 11 -10.44 0.18 -4.46
C ARG A 11 -9.37 -0.72 -3.84
N ASN A 12 -9.73 -1.88 -3.30
CA ASN A 12 -8.79 -2.80 -2.65
C ASN A 12 -7.90 -2.05 -1.64
N ALA A 13 -6.57 -2.13 -1.82
CA ALA A 13 -5.59 -1.39 -1.02
C ALA A 13 -5.27 0.01 -1.60
N THR A 14 -5.84 0.36 -2.77
CA THR A 14 -5.53 1.62 -3.45
C THR A 14 -6.15 2.80 -2.72
N LEU A 15 -5.29 3.69 -2.24
CA LEU A 15 -5.69 4.92 -1.56
C LEU A 15 -5.11 6.14 -2.28
N ARG A 16 -5.87 7.23 -2.31
CA ARG A 16 -5.33 8.57 -2.59
C ARG A 16 -5.33 9.36 -1.29
N ILE A 17 -4.16 9.84 -0.89
CA ILE A 17 -3.95 10.52 0.38
C ILE A 17 -3.37 11.91 0.11
N HIS A 18 -4.05 12.96 0.61
CA HIS A 18 -3.46 14.28 0.76
C HIS A 18 -2.93 14.42 2.19
N TYR A 19 -1.63 14.65 2.34
CA TYR A 19 -0.98 14.71 3.64
C TYR A 19 0.26 15.60 3.58
N ALA A 20 0.38 16.57 4.48
CA ALA A 20 1.51 17.49 4.57
C ALA A 20 1.88 18.16 3.23
N GLY A 21 0.87 18.61 2.47
CA GLY A 21 1.02 19.25 1.16
C GLY A 21 1.44 18.30 0.04
N LYS A 22 1.29 16.98 0.22
CA LYS A 22 1.64 15.96 -0.76
C LYS A 22 0.43 15.13 -1.18
N GLU A 23 0.30 14.89 -2.48
CA GLU A 23 -0.66 13.96 -3.07
C GLU A 23 0.02 12.61 -3.29
N ILE A 24 -0.41 11.59 -2.53
CA ILE A 24 0.20 10.27 -2.49
C ILE A 24 -0.79 9.24 -3.02
N LEU A 25 -0.39 8.46 -4.02
CA LEU A 25 -1.14 7.28 -4.46
C LEU A 25 -0.50 6.04 -3.83
N VAL A 26 -1.28 5.34 -3.01
CA VAL A 26 -0.82 4.10 -2.33
C VAL A 26 -1.37 2.90 -3.07
N ASP A 27 -0.52 1.90 -3.28
CA ASP A 27 -0.87 0.58 -3.82
C ASP A 27 -1.80 0.63 -5.04
N PRO A 28 -1.34 1.18 -6.18
CA PRO A 28 -2.19 1.42 -7.33
C PRO A 28 -2.62 0.12 -8.01
N MET A 29 -3.89 -0.26 -7.86
CA MET A 29 -4.55 -1.30 -8.63
C MET A 29 -5.55 -0.62 -9.58
N LEU A 30 -5.13 -0.34 -10.82
CA LEU A 30 -5.84 0.54 -11.77
C LEU A 30 -6.58 -0.21 -12.89
N ALA A 31 -6.37 -1.53 -13.03
CA ALA A 31 -7.00 -2.36 -14.05
C ALA A 31 -8.53 -2.31 -13.98
N GLU A 32 -9.20 -2.52 -15.10
CA GLU A 32 -10.65 -2.60 -15.12
C GLU A 32 -11.18 -3.83 -14.35
N LYS A 33 -12.40 -3.69 -13.84
CA LYS A 33 -13.07 -4.77 -13.11
C LYS A 33 -13.06 -6.08 -13.90
N GLY A 34 -12.60 -7.15 -13.27
CA GLY A 34 -12.67 -8.50 -13.80
C GLY A 34 -11.70 -8.82 -14.92
N THR A 35 -10.67 -8.01 -15.14
CA THR A 35 -9.70 -8.20 -16.25
C THR A 35 -8.50 -9.02 -15.85
N LEU A 36 -8.14 -9.09 -14.56
CA LEU A 36 -6.97 -9.80 -14.07
C LEU A 36 -7.36 -11.16 -13.45
N GLN A 37 -6.45 -12.13 -13.55
CA GLN A 37 -6.60 -13.40 -12.85
C GLN A 37 -6.05 -13.25 -11.43
N SER A 38 -6.86 -13.58 -10.44
CA SER A 38 -6.39 -13.67 -9.05
C SER A 38 -5.38 -14.79 -8.91
N ALA A 39 -4.27 -14.55 -8.19
CA ALA A 39 -3.17 -15.51 -8.05
C ALA A 39 -3.62 -16.86 -7.46
N LEU A 40 -4.55 -16.84 -6.51
CA LEU A 40 -5.05 -18.04 -5.80
C LEU A 40 -6.58 -18.11 -5.76
N GLY A 41 -7.27 -17.21 -6.44
CA GLY A 41 -8.73 -17.11 -6.41
C GLY A 41 -9.41 -17.78 -7.61
N VAL A 42 -10.62 -18.23 -7.39
CA VAL A 42 -11.52 -18.75 -8.43
C VAL A 42 -12.06 -17.64 -9.31
N TYR A 43 -12.08 -16.42 -8.79
CA TYR A 43 -12.69 -15.27 -9.44
C TYR A 43 -11.65 -14.32 -10.01
N LYS A 44 -11.99 -13.67 -11.12
CA LYS A 44 -11.19 -12.57 -11.65
C LYS A 44 -11.21 -11.35 -10.71
N THR A 45 -10.12 -10.62 -10.72
CA THR A 45 -9.90 -9.38 -9.96
C THR A 45 -9.66 -8.21 -10.93
N PRO A 46 -9.88 -6.94 -10.56
CA PRO A 46 -10.59 -6.43 -9.37
C PRO A 46 -12.08 -6.77 -9.36
N ARG A 47 -12.69 -6.90 -8.18
CA ARG A 47 -14.09 -7.28 -8.02
C ARG A 47 -15.07 -6.10 -8.22
N VAL A 48 -14.59 -4.88 -8.05
CA VAL A 48 -15.37 -3.64 -8.15
C VAL A 48 -14.75 -2.68 -9.15
N HIS A 49 -15.56 -1.75 -9.68
CA HIS A 49 -15.05 -0.66 -10.51
C HIS A 49 -14.24 0.33 -9.68
N LEU A 50 -13.45 1.18 -10.35
CA LEU A 50 -12.88 2.36 -9.71
C LEU A 50 -14.00 3.26 -9.21
N THR A 51 -13.80 3.89 -8.05
CA THR A 51 -14.79 4.77 -7.41
C THR A 51 -14.82 6.17 -8.01
N MET A 52 -13.85 6.47 -8.89
CA MET A 52 -13.70 7.76 -9.56
C MET A 52 -13.00 7.60 -10.91
N PRO A 53 -13.08 8.61 -11.80
CA PRO A 53 -12.36 8.60 -13.08
C PRO A 53 -10.85 8.45 -12.91
N MET A 54 -10.19 7.82 -13.89
CA MET A 54 -8.74 7.56 -13.86
C MET A 54 -7.92 8.84 -13.67
N ASN A 55 -8.25 9.89 -14.41
CA ASN A 55 -7.56 11.17 -14.28
C ASN A 55 -7.68 11.79 -12.87
N GLU A 56 -8.82 11.62 -12.19
CA GLU A 56 -8.94 12.07 -10.80
C GLU A 56 -8.10 11.23 -9.82
N ILE A 57 -7.74 10.00 -10.21
CA ILE A 57 -6.83 9.15 -9.41
C ILE A 57 -5.37 9.53 -9.65
N THR A 58 -5.00 9.83 -10.90
CA THR A 58 -3.61 9.90 -11.35
C THR A 58 -3.06 11.31 -11.54
N ASP A 59 -3.91 12.32 -11.73
CA ASP A 59 -3.46 13.69 -11.97
C ASP A 59 -3.04 14.39 -10.67
N GLY A 60 -2.00 15.20 -10.76
CA GLY A 60 -1.51 16.02 -9.66
C GLY A 60 -0.84 15.23 -8.52
N LEU A 61 -0.42 14.01 -8.77
CA LEU A 61 0.32 13.21 -7.78
C LEU A 61 1.74 13.73 -7.62
N ASP A 62 2.19 13.82 -6.37
CA ASP A 62 3.61 14.03 -6.03
C ASP A 62 4.39 12.71 -6.07
N MET A 63 3.77 11.62 -5.61
CA MET A 63 4.44 10.33 -5.49
C MET A 63 3.48 9.14 -5.48
N VAL A 64 4.05 7.97 -5.73
CA VAL A 64 3.46 6.66 -5.48
C VAL A 64 4.17 6.01 -4.30
N LEU A 65 3.42 5.39 -3.39
CA LEU A 65 3.94 4.64 -2.26
C LEU A 65 3.43 3.19 -2.37
N LEU A 66 4.33 2.26 -2.65
CA LEU A 66 4.02 0.85 -2.83
C LEU A 66 4.44 0.03 -1.61
N THR A 67 3.50 -0.66 -1.00
CA THR A 67 3.77 -1.51 0.17
C THR A 67 4.45 -2.81 -0.22
N HIS A 68 3.97 -3.45 -1.30
CA HIS A 68 4.58 -4.64 -1.90
C HIS A 68 4.00 -4.91 -3.29
N ASN A 69 4.72 -5.71 -4.08
CA ASN A 69 4.40 -5.97 -5.48
C ASN A 69 3.51 -7.21 -5.67
N HIS A 70 2.32 -7.22 -5.06
CA HIS A 70 1.27 -8.17 -5.40
C HIS A 70 0.25 -7.55 -6.35
N ILE A 71 -0.43 -8.39 -7.14
CA ILE A 71 -1.31 -7.96 -8.23
C ILE A 71 -2.52 -7.12 -7.76
N ASP A 72 -2.93 -7.26 -6.51
CA ASP A 72 -3.99 -6.50 -5.87
C ASP A 72 -3.51 -5.20 -5.21
N HIS A 73 -2.19 -4.95 -5.20
CA HIS A 73 -1.53 -3.72 -4.76
C HIS A 73 -0.85 -2.97 -5.91
N TYR A 74 -0.33 -3.71 -6.89
CA TYR A 74 0.30 -3.15 -8.07
C TYR A 74 0.00 -4.03 -9.29
N ASP A 75 -0.80 -3.53 -10.20
CA ASP A 75 -1.18 -4.27 -11.39
C ASP A 75 -0.46 -3.80 -12.67
N PRO A 76 -0.40 -4.64 -13.72
CA PRO A 76 0.33 -4.31 -14.95
C PRO A 76 -0.17 -3.08 -15.71
N THR A 77 -1.35 -2.54 -15.41
CA THR A 77 -1.90 -1.37 -16.09
C THR A 77 -1.34 -0.06 -15.53
N VAL A 78 -0.80 -0.08 -14.33
CA VAL A 78 -0.23 1.11 -13.65
C VAL A 78 0.78 1.83 -14.53
N LYS A 79 1.64 1.08 -15.22
CA LYS A 79 2.65 1.63 -16.13
C LYS A 79 2.09 2.35 -17.37
N GLN A 80 0.80 2.19 -17.66
CA GLN A 80 0.11 2.87 -18.76
C GLN A 80 -0.53 4.19 -18.32
N HIS A 81 -0.81 4.34 -17.03
CA HIS A 81 -1.58 5.45 -16.48
C HIS A 81 -0.74 6.47 -15.72
N LEU A 82 0.44 6.08 -15.21
CA LEU A 82 1.30 6.98 -14.45
C LEU A 82 2.47 7.52 -15.28
N ALA A 83 2.85 8.77 -15.01
CA ALA A 83 4.04 9.38 -15.59
C ALA A 83 5.30 8.60 -15.18
N LYS A 84 6.17 8.31 -16.16
CA LYS A 84 7.37 7.46 -15.92
C LYS A 84 8.40 8.08 -14.98
N ASN A 85 8.39 9.39 -14.83
CA ASN A 85 9.27 10.14 -13.94
C ASN A 85 8.64 10.48 -12.58
N ILE A 86 7.44 10.00 -12.27
CA ILE A 86 6.85 10.18 -10.95
C ILE A 86 7.76 9.56 -9.89
N LEU A 87 7.87 10.21 -8.73
CA LEU A 87 8.58 9.62 -7.62
C LEU A 87 7.84 8.36 -7.16
N PHE A 88 8.51 7.21 -7.30
CA PHE A 88 7.96 5.91 -6.92
C PHE A 88 8.74 5.38 -5.70
N LEU A 89 8.09 5.35 -4.56
CA LEU A 89 8.65 4.86 -3.30
C LEU A 89 8.18 3.44 -3.06
N THR A 90 9.11 2.55 -2.72
CA THR A 90 8.80 1.13 -2.52
C THR A 90 9.69 0.50 -1.46
N GLN A 91 9.39 -0.73 -1.05
CA GLN A 91 10.32 -1.52 -0.26
C GLN A 91 11.52 -1.96 -1.11
N PRO A 92 12.69 -2.27 -0.51
CA PRO A 92 13.91 -2.58 -1.26
C PRO A 92 13.76 -3.70 -2.30
N GLN A 93 13.01 -4.74 -1.96
CA GLN A 93 12.87 -5.94 -2.77
C GLN A 93 12.10 -5.70 -4.08
N ASP A 94 11.25 -4.67 -4.13
CA ASP A 94 10.38 -4.41 -5.29
C ASP A 94 10.95 -3.35 -6.25
N LYS A 95 11.99 -2.63 -5.86
CA LYS A 95 12.58 -1.53 -6.62
C LYS A 95 12.92 -1.92 -8.05
N GLU A 96 13.58 -3.05 -8.23
CA GLU A 96 14.04 -3.50 -9.55
C GLU A 96 12.86 -3.82 -10.48
N CYS A 97 11.79 -4.40 -9.95
CA CYS A 97 10.59 -4.69 -10.72
C CYS A 97 9.93 -3.40 -11.25
N ILE A 98 9.86 -2.36 -10.42
CA ILE A 98 9.30 -1.07 -10.81
C ILE A 98 10.17 -0.37 -11.87
N LEU A 99 11.50 -0.46 -11.75
CA LEU A 99 12.43 0.02 -12.78
C LEU A 99 12.22 -0.71 -14.11
N GLN A 100 12.04 -2.05 -14.10
CA GLN A 100 11.78 -2.85 -15.29
C GLN A 100 10.44 -2.51 -15.97
N ASP A 101 9.46 -1.99 -15.23
CA ASP A 101 8.21 -1.45 -15.79
C ASP A 101 8.37 -0.06 -16.44
N GLY A 102 9.60 0.46 -16.44
CA GLY A 102 10.00 1.68 -17.15
C GLY A 102 9.82 2.96 -16.35
N PHE A 103 9.59 2.88 -15.04
CA PHE A 103 9.66 4.06 -14.17
C PHE A 103 11.13 4.46 -13.96
N THR A 104 11.43 5.75 -13.99
CA THR A 104 12.79 6.26 -13.99
C THR A 104 13.21 6.94 -12.69
N ASN A 105 12.25 7.24 -11.81
CA ASN A 105 12.49 7.91 -10.53
C ASN A 105 11.99 7.01 -9.39
N VAL A 106 12.71 5.88 -9.17
CA VAL A 106 12.33 4.85 -8.20
C VAL A 106 13.33 4.82 -7.05
N GLU A 107 12.83 5.00 -5.84
CA GLU A 107 13.63 4.92 -4.63
C GLU A 107 13.09 3.87 -3.66
N SER A 108 13.97 3.11 -3.03
CA SER A 108 13.60 2.21 -1.94
C SER A 108 13.69 2.92 -0.59
N ILE A 109 12.75 2.64 0.28
CA ILE A 109 12.80 3.07 1.68
C ILE A 109 13.38 1.92 2.49
N GLU A 110 14.63 2.08 2.97
CA GLU A 110 15.28 1.08 3.83
C GLU A 110 14.71 1.12 5.25
N ALA A 111 14.73 2.28 5.88
CA ALA A 111 14.17 2.54 7.20
C ALA A 111 13.18 3.71 7.16
N ASP A 112 13.61 4.86 6.68
CA ASP A 112 12.79 6.05 6.55
C ASP A 112 13.19 6.91 5.34
N LYS A 113 12.30 7.82 4.96
CA LYS A 113 12.52 8.82 3.91
C LYS A 113 11.80 10.10 4.26
N THR A 114 12.52 11.22 4.25
CA THR A 114 11.94 12.56 4.45
C THR A 114 11.82 13.31 3.13
N ILE A 115 10.66 13.90 2.87
CA ILE A 115 10.34 14.68 1.67
C ILE A 115 9.62 15.96 2.11
N GLY A 116 10.34 17.08 2.18
CA GLY A 116 9.80 18.30 2.77
C GLY A 116 9.46 18.12 4.24
N ASN A 117 8.19 18.32 4.62
CA ASN A 117 7.71 18.14 6.00
C ASN A 117 7.26 16.70 6.29
N LEU A 118 7.06 15.87 5.25
CA LEU A 118 6.63 14.48 5.37
C LEU A 118 7.82 13.56 5.65
N THR A 119 7.74 12.74 6.71
CA THR A 119 8.63 11.60 6.91
C THR A 119 7.83 10.29 6.85
N ILE A 120 8.32 9.37 6.05
CA ILE A 120 7.74 8.04 5.82
C ILE A 120 8.68 7.01 6.45
N TYR A 121 8.24 6.30 7.48
CA TYR A 121 8.99 5.18 8.08
C TYR A 121 8.47 3.86 7.53
N ARG A 122 9.38 3.00 7.11
CA ARG A 122 9.03 1.65 6.68
C ARG A 122 8.98 0.71 7.88
N ILE A 123 7.86 0.05 8.06
CA ILE A 123 7.65 -0.98 9.06
C ILE A 123 7.66 -2.33 8.33
N GLN A 124 8.74 -3.08 8.49
CA GLN A 124 8.87 -4.40 7.88
C GLN A 124 7.91 -5.37 8.55
N GLY A 125 7.09 -6.05 7.77
CA GLY A 125 6.13 -7.05 8.24
C GLY A 125 6.25 -8.37 7.47
N HIS A 126 5.36 -9.29 7.78
CA HIS A 126 5.26 -10.58 7.10
C HIS A 126 3.85 -10.81 6.57
N HIS A 127 3.75 -11.29 5.34
CA HIS A 127 2.49 -11.57 4.63
C HIS A 127 1.98 -13.01 4.88
N GLY A 128 2.34 -13.65 5.94
CA GLY A 128 1.95 -15.02 6.26
C GLY A 128 2.91 -15.69 7.24
N PHE A 129 2.60 -16.92 7.65
CA PHE A 129 3.45 -17.73 8.53
C PHE A 129 4.07 -18.91 7.78
N GLY A 130 5.22 -19.38 8.28
CA GLY A 130 5.87 -20.59 7.79
C GLY A 130 6.16 -20.57 6.30
N GLN A 131 5.83 -21.67 5.59
CA GLN A 131 6.08 -21.78 4.15
C GLN A 131 5.27 -20.79 3.32
N ILE A 132 4.05 -20.49 3.74
CA ILE A 132 3.17 -19.56 3.03
C ILE A 132 3.74 -18.15 3.11
N GLY A 133 4.16 -17.68 4.28
CA GLY A 133 4.82 -16.39 4.40
C GLY A 133 6.06 -16.25 3.52
N LYS A 134 6.82 -17.36 3.35
CA LYS A 134 7.96 -17.38 2.42
C LYS A 134 7.52 -17.28 0.95
N MET A 135 6.41 -17.92 0.58
CA MET A 135 5.88 -17.86 -0.79
C MET A 135 5.27 -16.50 -1.13
N MET A 136 4.61 -15.87 -0.17
CA MET A 136 4.00 -14.55 -0.34
C MET A 136 5.05 -13.42 -0.42
N GLY A 137 6.25 -13.67 0.09
CA GLY A 137 7.33 -12.70 0.07
C GLY A 137 7.21 -11.59 1.13
N PRO A 138 8.11 -10.60 1.05
CA PRO A 138 8.14 -9.49 2.00
C PRO A 138 6.98 -8.52 1.78
N VAL A 139 6.52 -7.92 2.86
CA VAL A 139 5.55 -6.83 2.85
C VAL A 139 6.01 -5.73 3.79
N SER A 140 5.70 -4.49 3.48
CA SER A 140 5.99 -3.35 4.34
C SER A 140 4.71 -2.56 4.60
N GLY A 141 4.55 -2.14 5.85
CA GLY A 141 3.68 -1.03 6.18
C GLY A 141 4.45 0.29 6.18
N TYR A 142 3.74 1.41 6.17
CA TYR A 142 4.36 2.73 6.21
C TYR A 142 3.70 3.62 7.25
N MET A 143 4.54 4.24 8.09
CA MET A 143 4.12 5.27 9.03
C MET A 143 4.38 6.64 8.41
N LEU A 144 3.35 7.45 8.25
CA LEU A 144 3.44 8.82 7.75
C LEU A 144 3.41 9.76 8.94
N THR A 145 4.42 10.62 9.07
CA THR A 145 4.52 11.65 10.11
C THR A 145 4.88 12.99 9.51
N ALA A 146 4.32 14.08 10.06
CA ALA A 146 4.71 15.44 9.76
C ALA A 146 4.39 16.33 10.96
N HIS A 147 5.12 17.45 11.10
CA HIS A 147 4.86 18.41 12.17
C HIS A 147 3.43 18.99 12.00
N ASP A 148 2.66 19.02 13.08
CA ASP A 148 1.27 19.50 13.14
C ASP A 148 0.24 18.65 12.34
N PHE A 149 0.60 17.43 11.95
CA PHE A 149 -0.28 16.49 11.28
C PHE A 149 -0.48 15.21 12.10
N PRO A 150 -1.65 14.56 11.98
CA PRO A 150 -1.87 13.27 12.62
C PRO A 150 -0.94 12.21 12.05
N THR A 151 -0.41 11.35 12.88
CA THR A 151 0.39 10.19 12.48
C THR A 151 -0.53 9.13 11.87
N ILE A 152 -0.22 8.67 10.65
CA ILE A 152 -1.01 7.68 9.92
C ILE A 152 -0.18 6.44 9.69
N TYR A 153 -0.69 5.29 10.10
CA TYR A 153 -0.09 4.00 9.80
C TYR A 153 -0.85 3.25 8.71
N ILE A 154 -0.23 3.04 7.57
CA ILE A 154 -0.70 2.16 6.49
C ILE A 154 -0.12 0.79 6.78
N MET A 155 -0.92 -0.11 7.38
CA MET A 155 -0.46 -1.43 7.81
C MET A 155 -0.31 -2.41 6.64
N SER A 156 -1.06 -2.19 5.54
CA SER A 156 -1.09 -3.07 4.38
C SER A 156 -1.47 -4.52 4.77
N ASP A 157 -0.87 -5.51 4.11
CA ASP A 157 -1.08 -6.94 4.36
C ASP A 157 -0.16 -7.52 5.44
N CYS A 158 0.43 -6.64 6.25
CA CYS A 158 1.20 -7.08 7.41
C CYS A 158 0.29 -7.78 8.42
N LYS A 159 0.75 -8.92 8.92
CA LYS A 159 0.08 -9.56 10.04
C LYS A 159 0.34 -8.81 11.33
N TRP A 160 -0.59 -8.92 12.27
CA TRP A 160 -0.36 -8.45 13.63
C TRP A 160 0.69 -9.34 14.31
N GLU A 161 1.87 -8.79 14.51
CA GLU A 161 3.03 -9.45 15.10
C GLU A 161 3.87 -8.46 15.92
N GLU A 162 4.92 -8.93 16.56
CA GLU A 162 5.70 -8.13 17.52
C GLU A 162 6.27 -6.84 16.92
N CYS A 163 6.82 -6.89 15.71
CA CYS A 163 7.36 -5.68 15.06
C CYS A 163 6.26 -4.62 14.76
N ILE A 164 5.04 -5.06 14.43
CA ILE A 164 3.90 -4.17 14.22
C ILE A 164 3.45 -3.56 15.55
N ARG A 165 3.35 -4.38 16.61
CA ARG A 165 3.02 -3.90 17.97
C ARG A 165 4.01 -2.84 18.43
N GLN A 166 5.32 -3.10 18.29
CA GLN A 166 6.38 -2.16 18.64
C GLN A 166 6.29 -0.85 17.86
N ALA A 167 6.01 -0.92 16.55
CA ALA A 167 5.82 0.26 15.74
C ALA A 167 4.61 1.10 16.21
N VAL A 168 3.48 0.45 16.50
CA VAL A 168 2.29 1.14 17.04
C VAL A 168 2.60 1.78 18.40
N GLU A 169 3.31 1.11 19.29
CA GLU A 169 3.72 1.66 20.59
C GLU A 169 4.69 2.83 20.45
N GLN A 170 5.67 2.72 19.55
CA GLN A 170 6.68 3.75 19.32
C GLN A 170 6.09 5.03 18.70
N PHE A 171 5.26 4.88 17.69
CA PHE A 171 4.75 6.02 16.91
C PHE A 171 3.39 6.53 17.41
N SER A 172 2.64 5.72 18.17
CA SER A 172 1.29 6.05 18.67
C SER A 172 0.40 6.67 17.58
N PRO A 173 0.17 5.96 16.44
CA PRO A 173 -0.54 6.55 15.30
C PRO A 173 -1.96 6.94 15.65
N ASP A 174 -2.38 8.12 15.17
CA ASP A 174 -3.76 8.61 15.31
C ASP A 174 -4.74 7.81 14.44
N TYR A 175 -4.26 7.30 13.30
CA TYR A 175 -5.04 6.49 12.37
C TYR A 175 -4.25 5.27 11.91
N ILE A 176 -4.91 4.10 11.88
CA ILE A 176 -4.36 2.87 11.32
C ILE A 176 -5.26 2.41 10.17
N ILE A 177 -4.70 2.28 8.98
CA ILE A 177 -5.37 1.76 7.80
C ILE A 177 -5.01 0.30 7.65
N VAL A 178 -6.02 -0.57 7.75
CA VAL A 178 -5.87 -2.04 7.75
C VAL A 178 -6.58 -2.63 6.54
N ASN A 179 -5.91 -3.50 5.81
CA ASN A 179 -6.51 -4.30 4.76
C ASN A 179 -7.31 -5.46 5.41
N SER A 180 -8.63 -5.37 5.39
CA SER A 180 -9.53 -6.35 6.01
C SER A 180 -10.52 -6.95 5.01
N GLY A 181 -10.09 -7.15 3.76
CA GLY A 181 -10.93 -7.60 2.64
C GLY A 181 -11.39 -9.06 2.71
N GLY A 182 -10.98 -9.83 3.70
CA GLY A 182 -11.38 -11.22 3.89
C GLY A 182 -10.90 -12.14 2.76
N ALA A 183 -9.66 -11.99 2.31
CA ALA A 183 -9.06 -12.86 1.30
C ALA A 183 -9.09 -14.33 1.75
N ILE A 184 -9.69 -15.20 0.95
CA ILE A 184 -9.79 -16.64 1.23
C ILE A 184 -8.85 -17.37 0.25
N PHE A 185 -7.87 -18.07 0.79
CA PHE A 185 -7.07 -19.03 0.05
C PHE A 185 -7.69 -20.42 0.19
N LEU A 186 -7.95 -21.09 -0.93
CA LEU A 186 -8.62 -22.42 -0.95
C LEU A 186 -7.91 -23.49 -0.09
N SER A 187 -6.63 -23.32 0.20
CA SER A 187 -5.86 -24.22 1.08
C SER A 187 -5.73 -23.74 2.53
N LEU A 188 -6.30 -22.57 2.89
CA LEU A 188 -5.99 -21.88 4.13
C LEU A 188 -7.22 -21.20 4.73
N ILE A 189 -8.24 -21.98 5.00
CA ILE A 189 -9.51 -21.50 5.59
C ILE A 189 -9.35 -20.78 6.96
N HIS A 190 -8.14 -20.68 7.52
CA HIS A 190 -7.95 -20.22 8.89
C HIS A 190 -6.98 -19.03 9.10
N ILE A 191 -6.58 -18.26 8.07
CA ILE A 191 -5.51 -17.25 8.26
C ILE A 191 -6.02 -15.81 8.40
N SER A 192 -7.27 -15.52 8.14
CA SER A 192 -7.79 -14.15 8.24
C SER A 192 -9.14 -14.04 8.94
N GLU A 193 -9.37 -14.80 9.99
CA GLU A 193 -10.36 -14.32 10.93
C GLU A 193 -9.69 -13.21 11.77
N PRO A 194 -10.21 -11.96 11.70
CA PRO A 194 -9.87 -11.01 12.73
C PRO A 194 -10.33 -11.64 14.04
N THR A 195 -9.38 -11.97 14.90
CA THR A 195 -9.69 -12.35 16.28
C THR A 195 -10.49 -11.18 16.85
N ARG A 196 -11.83 -11.35 16.92
CA ARG A 196 -12.65 -10.43 17.69
C ARG A 196 -12.10 -10.45 19.11
N PRO A 197 -11.67 -9.32 19.69
CA PRO A 197 -11.45 -9.28 21.13
C PRO A 197 -12.81 -9.56 21.77
N TYR A 198 -12.86 -10.58 22.61
CA TYR A 198 -14.00 -10.85 23.50
C TYR A 198 -14.08 -9.76 24.56
#